data_9a8fdb5b89b5468f9204afad001115b9
#
_entry.id   9a8fdb5b89b5468f9204afad001115b9
#
_cell.length_a   1.000
_cell.length_b   1.000
_cell.length_c   1.000
_cell.angle_alpha   90.00
_cell.angle_beta   90.00
_cell.angle_gamma   90.00
#
_symmetry.space_group_name_H-M   'P 1'
#
loop_
_entity.id
_entity.type
_entity.pdbx_description
1 polymer ?
#
loop_
_entity_poly.entity_id
_entity_poly.type
_entity_poly.pdbx_seq_one_letter_code
_entity_poly.pdbx_strand_id
1 'polypeptide(L)'
;MLITFLYLTIDSDFYFYNKALIFLISFLSNTFSAISGGGAGLIQLPALILFGLPYYQALATHKVATVALGLGGSIRNFKYIRNDIFVLWQILFFGTPGVILGSYIVKFLSEQYLYLILGFISI
;
A
#
# COMPACT_ATOMS: atom_id res chain seq x y z
N MET A 1 15.45 -0.48 8.81
CA MET A 1 14.19 -0.75 8.12
C MET A 1 14.37 -1.68 6.92
N LEU A 2 15.32 -1.42 5.99
CA LEU A 2 15.69 -2.36 4.90
C LEU A 2 16.33 -3.66 5.40
N ILE A 3 17.14 -3.59 6.45
CA ILE A 3 17.84 -4.74 7.04
C ILE A 3 16.85 -5.69 7.73
N THR A 4 15.82 -5.19 8.39
CA THR A 4 14.77 -6.02 8.99
C THR A 4 13.90 -6.70 7.91
N PHE A 5 13.75 -6.06 6.76
CA PHE A 5 13.10 -6.67 5.60
C PHE A 5 13.93 -7.81 5.00
N LEU A 6 15.27 -7.68 5.03
CA LEU A 6 16.20 -8.73 4.55
C LEU A 6 16.30 -9.91 5.54
N TYR A 7 16.25 -9.64 6.86
CA TYR A 7 16.32 -10.70 7.88
C TYR A 7 15.10 -11.63 7.87
N LEU A 8 13.93 -11.13 7.51
CA LEU A 8 12.71 -11.91 7.32
C LEU A 8 12.76 -12.82 6.07
N THR A 9 13.81 -12.68 5.25
CA THR A 9 13.99 -13.50 4.03
C THR A 9 14.76 -14.81 4.26
N ILE A 10 15.25 -15.08 5.47
CA ILE A 10 16.25 -16.14 5.68
C ILE A 10 15.71 -17.40 6.38
N ASP A 11 14.49 -17.39 6.94
CA ASP A 11 13.93 -18.59 7.57
C ASP A 11 12.95 -19.32 6.63
N SER A 12 13.39 -20.54 6.29
CA SER A 12 12.95 -21.39 5.17
C SER A 12 11.48 -21.85 5.19
N ASP A 13 11.06 -22.54 4.21
CA ASP A 13 9.85 -23.33 3.89
C ASP A 13 8.45 -22.89 4.42
N PHE A 14 8.28 -22.59 5.70
CA PHE A 14 7.02 -22.02 6.23
C PHE A 14 6.73 -20.62 5.68
N TYR A 15 7.77 -19.85 5.41
CA TYR A 15 7.68 -18.50 4.84
C TYR A 15 7.43 -18.47 3.33
N PHE A 16 7.72 -19.52 2.60
CA PHE A 16 7.52 -19.52 1.15
C PHE A 16 6.02 -19.53 0.79
N TYR A 17 5.21 -20.32 1.50
CA TYR A 17 3.75 -20.34 1.33
C TYR A 17 3.14 -18.98 1.68
N ASN A 18 3.59 -18.36 2.75
CA ASN A 18 3.13 -17.05 3.16
C ASN A 18 3.51 -15.95 2.15
N LYS A 19 4.70 -16.02 1.54
CA LYS A 19 5.14 -15.07 0.52
C LYS A 19 4.31 -15.16 -0.76
N ALA A 20 3.99 -16.36 -1.21
CA ALA A 20 3.15 -16.58 -2.38
C ALA A 20 1.71 -16.06 -2.14
N LEU A 21 1.15 -16.29 -0.95
CA LEU A 21 -0.16 -15.78 -0.55
C LEU A 21 -0.16 -14.25 -0.47
N ILE A 22 0.85 -13.65 0.16
CA ILE A 22 1.01 -12.19 0.23
C ILE A 22 1.08 -11.58 -1.17
N PHE A 23 1.85 -12.20 -2.06
CA PHE A 23 1.96 -11.78 -3.45
C PHE A 23 0.60 -11.86 -4.17
N LEU A 24 -0.12 -12.99 -4.05
CA LEU A 24 -1.43 -13.18 -4.67
C LEU A 24 -2.46 -12.17 -4.15
N ILE A 25 -2.53 -11.96 -2.84
CA ILE A 25 -3.44 -10.97 -2.23
C ILE A 25 -3.11 -9.57 -2.74
N SER A 26 -1.82 -9.21 -2.75
CA SER A 26 -1.38 -7.92 -3.24
C SER A 26 -1.70 -7.75 -4.72
N PHE A 27 -1.47 -8.77 -5.53
CA PHE A 27 -1.76 -8.76 -6.96
C PHE A 27 -3.25 -8.61 -7.24
N LEU A 28 -4.10 -9.43 -6.60
CA LEU A 28 -5.55 -9.36 -6.77
C LEU A 28 -6.11 -8.01 -6.30
N SER A 29 -5.76 -7.57 -5.10
CA SER A 29 -6.25 -6.29 -4.55
C SER A 29 -5.86 -5.10 -5.42
N ASN A 30 -4.62 -5.08 -5.93
CA ASN A 30 -4.16 -4.01 -6.82
C ASN A 30 -4.79 -4.11 -8.22
N THR A 31 -5.08 -5.32 -8.72
CA THR A 31 -5.81 -5.50 -9.97
C THR A 31 -7.24 -4.97 -9.85
N PHE A 32 -7.95 -5.30 -8.78
CA PHE A 32 -9.27 -4.74 -8.50
C PHE A 32 -9.23 -3.23 -8.37
N SER A 33 -8.24 -2.69 -7.67
CA SER A 33 -8.04 -1.25 -7.53
C SER A 33 -7.79 -0.56 -8.86
N ALA A 34 -7.04 -1.17 -9.75
CA ALA A 34 -6.78 -0.62 -11.08
C ALA A 34 -8.06 -0.53 -11.93
N ILE A 35 -8.99 -1.45 -11.74
CA ILE A 35 -10.29 -1.47 -12.45
C ILE A 35 -11.27 -0.47 -11.82
N SER A 36 -11.34 -0.42 -10.49
CA SER A 36 -12.29 0.42 -9.75
C SER A 36 -11.84 1.87 -9.56
N GLY A 37 -10.60 2.20 -9.95
CA GLY A 37 -10.05 3.55 -9.79
C GLY A 37 -9.50 3.86 -8.39
N GLY A 38 -9.35 2.86 -7.52
CA GLY A 38 -8.78 3.01 -6.18
C GLY A 38 -9.27 1.98 -5.18
N GLY A 39 -8.85 2.12 -3.91
CA GLY A 39 -9.34 1.28 -2.82
C GLY A 39 -8.55 -0.01 -2.54
N ALA A 40 -7.39 -0.23 -3.18
CA ALA A 40 -6.56 -1.40 -2.90
C ALA A 40 -6.26 -1.58 -1.40
N GLY A 41 -6.03 -0.48 -0.69
CA GLY A 41 -5.73 -0.50 0.74
C GLY A 41 -6.86 -1.02 1.61
N LEU A 42 -8.11 -0.79 1.21
CA LEU A 42 -9.28 -1.25 1.96
C LEU A 42 -9.44 -2.77 1.92
N ILE A 43 -8.95 -3.42 0.88
CA ILE A 43 -9.00 -4.88 0.73
C ILE A 43 -7.68 -5.50 1.18
N GLN A 44 -6.56 -4.95 0.72
CA GLN A 44 -5.23 -5.52 0.93
C GLN A 44 -4.78 -5.45 2.39
N LEU A 45 -4.97 -4.31 3.07
CA LEU A 45 -4.51 -4.16 4.46
C LEU A 45 -5.22 -5.13 5.42
N PRO A 46 -6.57 -5.19 5.47
CA PRO A 46 -7.25 -6.17 6.31
C PRO A 46 -6.87 -7.60 5.98
N ALA A 47 -6.76 -7.94 4.69
CA ALA A 47 -6.38 -9.28 4.27
C ALA A 47 -4.97 -9.65 4.77
N LEU A 48 -3.96 -8.78 4.58
CA LEU A 48 -2.60 -9.04 5.05
C LEU A 48 -2.52 -9.19 6.58
N ILE A 49 -3.32 -8.41 7.32
CA ILE A 49 -3.40 -8.49 8.78
C ILE A 49 -4.03 -9.82 9.21
N LEU A 50 -5.12 -10.25 8.56
CA LEU A 50 -5.76 -11.55 8.82
C LEU A 50 -4.80 -12.72 8.55
N PHE A 51 -3.86 -12.59 7.63
CA PHE A 51 -2.79 -13.55 7.39
C PHE A 51 -1.60 -13.42 8.35
N GLY A 52 -1.75 -12.63 9.42
CA GLY A 52 -0.81 -12.55 10.52
C GLY A 52 0.32 -11.53 10.35
N LEU A 53 0.25 -10.65 9.35
CA LEU A 53 1.25 -9.57 9.25
C LEU A 53 0.97 -8.48 10.29
N PRO A 54 1.99 -8.01 11.02
CA PRO A 54 1.87 -6.81 11.83
C PRO A 54 1.45 -5.60 10.98
N TYR A 55 0.70 -4.67 11.56
CA TYR A 55 0.13 -3.52 10.86
C TYR A 55 1.16 -2.76 10.00
N TYR A 56 2.32 -2.45 10.58
CA TYR A 56 3.35 -1.70 9.87
C TYR A 56 3.95 -2.46 8.68
N GLN A 57 4.06 -3.78 8.77
CA GLN A 57 4.53 -4.62 7.65
C GLN A 57 3.47 -4.71 6.55
N ALA A 58 2.21 -4.88 6.91
CA ALA A 58 1.09 -4.86 5.98
C ALA A 58 1.02 -3.51 5.25
N LEU A 59 1.16 -2.40 5.99
CA LEU A 59 1.18 -1.04 5.43
C LEU A 59 2.37 -0.84 4.48
N ALA A 60 3.57 -1.29 4.86
CA ALA A 60 4.76 -1.18 4.02
C ALA A 60 4.59 -1.98 2.72
N THR A 61 4.10 -3.22 2.80
CA THR A 61 3.80 -4.07 1.64
C THR A 61 2.79 -3.41 0.71
N HIS A 62 1.71 -2.87 1.27
CA HIS A 62 0.71 -2.13 0.49
C HIS A 62 1.31 -0.90 -0.20
N LYS A 63 2.14 -0.11 0.49
CA LYS A 63 2.78 1.07 -0.10
C LYS A 63 3.70 0.73 -1.27
N VAL A 64 4.50 -0.34 -1.16
CA VAL A 64 5.36 -0.82 -2.25
C VAL A 64 4.52 -1.24 -3.46
N ALA A 65 3.46 -2.01 -3.25
CA ALA A 65 2.55 -2.44 -4.31
C ALA A 65 1.86 -1.24 -4.99
N THR A 66 1.42 -0.25 -4.21
CA THR A 66 0.77 0.97 -4.72
C THR A 66 1.74 1.82 -5.56
N VAL A 67 3.00 1.95 -5.14
CA VAL A 67 4.03 2.66 -5.93
C VAL A 67 4.26 1.95 -7.26
N ALA A 68 4.39 0.63 -7.26
CA ALA A 68 4.55 -0.16 -8.50
C ALA A 68 3.34 0.01 -9.44
N LEU A 69 2.11 -0.04 -8.89
CA LEU A 69 0.88 0.21 -9.65
C LEU A 69 0.86 1.62 -10.23
N GLY A 70 1.20 2.62 -9.43
CA GLY A 70 1.26 4.03 -9.86
C GLY A 70 2.26 4.26 -10.98
N LEU A 71 3.46 3.70 -10.88
CA LEU A 71 4.48 3.77 -11.92
C LEU A 71 4.00 3.11 -13.22
N GLY A 72 3.47 1.89 -13.14
CA GLY A 72 2.92 1.18 -14.30
C GLY A 72 1.78 1.94 -14.97
N GLY A 73 0.85 2.47 -14.17
CA GLY A 73 -0.26 3.29 -14.64
C GLY A 73 0.21 4.60 -15.29
N SER A 74 1.20 5.27 -14.70
CA SER A 74 1.76 6.51 -15.23
C SER A 74 2.46 6.30 -16.57
N ILE A 75 3.25 5.23 -16.71
CA ILE A 75 3.92 4.89 -17.98
C ILE A 75 2.89 4.60 -19.07
N ARG A 76 1.87 3.80 -18.75
CA ARG A 76 0.81 3.45 -19.72
C ARG A 76 -0.01 4.66 -20.16
N ASN A 77 -0.31 5.57 -19.23
CA ASN A 77 -1.17 6.72 -19.49
C ASN A 77 -0.39 8.03 -19.72
N PHE A 78 0.90 7.95 -19.97
CA PHE A 78 1.79 9.12 -20.10
C PHE A 78 1.28 10.16 -21.11
N LYS A 79 0.69 9.71 -22.22
CA LYS A 79 0.13 10.59 -23.24
C LYS A 79 -1.01 11.46 -22.71
N TYR A 80 -1.87 10.89 -21.86
CA TYR A 80 -3.00 11.61 -21.24
C TYR A 80 -2.51 12.55 -20.13
N ILE A 81 -1.58 12.07 -19.30
CA ILE A 81 -0.97 12.86 -18.21
C ILE A 81 -0.30 14.13 -18.75
N ARG A 82 0.36 14.04 -19.91
CA ARG A 82 1.03 15.18 -20.54
C ARG A 82 0.06 16.29 -20.96
N ASN A 83 -1.16 15.96 -21.32
CA ASN A 83 -2.16 16.96 -21.70
C ASN A 83 -2.69 17.73 -20.50
N ASP A 84 -2.75 17.10 -19.31
CA ASP A 84 -3.30 17.65 -18.09
C ASP A 84 -2.23 17.89 -17.01
N ILE A 85 -1.04 18.29 -17.42
CA ILE A 85 0.12 18.48 -16.53
C ILE A 85 -0.15 19.49 -15.41
N PHE A 86 -1.03 20.46 -15.66
CA PHE A 86 -1.44 21.44 -14.66
C PHE A 86 -2.20 20.79 -13.49
N VAL A 87 -3.11 19.88 -13.78
CA VAL A 87 -3.87 19.12 -12.78
C VAL A 87 -2.91 18.21 -11.99
N LEU A 88 -1.94 17.58 -12.66
CA LEU A 88 -0.91 16.80 -11.99
C LEU A 88 -0.12 17.63 -10.96
N TRP A 89 0.31 18.83 -11.34
CA TRP A 89 1.03 19.73 -10.44
C TRP A 89 0.20 20.15 -9.23
N GLN A 90 -1.09 20.42 -9.41
CA GLN A 90 -2.00 20.72 -8.30
C GLN A 90 -2.11 19.55 -7.33
N ILE A 91 -2.31 18.32 -7.84
CA ILE A 91 -2.39 17.11 -7.01
C ILE A 91 -1.07 16.88 -6.24
N LEU A 92 0.07 17.03 -6.90
CA LEU A 92 1.37 16.89 -6.24
C LEU A 92 1.59 17.94 -5.17
N PHE A 93 1.28 19.21 -5.47
CA PHE A 93 1.51 20.31 -4.56
C PHE A 93 0.66 20.21 -3.28
N PHE A 94 -0.62 19.87 -3.41
CA PHE A 94 -1.52 19.74 -2.26
C PHE A 94 -1.48 18.34 -1.62
N GLY A 95 -1.26 17.30 -2.40
CA GLY A 95 -1.23 15.92 -1.92
C GLY A 95 0.04 15.58 -1.14
N THR A 96 1.20 16.07 -1.58
CA THR A 96 2.48 15.75 -0.94
C THR A 96 2.56 16.16 0.54
N PRO A 97 2.17 17.39 0.93
CA PRO A 97 2.12 17.77 2.35
C PRO A 97 1.17 16.87 3.16
N GLY A 98 0.02 16.51 2.58
CA GLY A 98 -0.95 15.61 3.23
C GLY A 98 -0.36 14.23 3.51
N VAL A 99 0.34 13.65 2.54
CA VAL A 99 1.00 12.35 2.71
C VAL A 99 2.11 12.39 3.76
N ILE A 100 2.93 13.46 3.76
CA ILE A 100 4.01 13.64 4.75
C ILE A 100 3.42 13.77 6.16
N LEU A 101 2.43 14.64 6.34
CA LEU A 101 1.77 14.84 7.64
C LEU A 101 1.07 13.56 8.11
N GLY A 102 0.32 12.89 7.23
CA GLY A 102 -0.34 11.63 7.55
C GLY A 102 0.65 10.53 7.97
N SER A 103 1.77 10.41 7.25
CA SER A 103 2.83 9.44 7.58
C SER A 103 3.51 9.75 8.91
N TYR A 104 3.62 11.02 9.26
CA TYR A 104 4.19 11.45 10.52
C TYR A 104 3.24 11.15 11.69
N ILE A 105 1.96 11.46 11.54
CA ILE A 105 0.92 11.21 12.56
C ILE A 105 0.83 9.71 12.88
N VAL A 106 0.85 8.84 11.87
CA VAL A 106 0.76 7.38 12.04
C VAL A 106 1.86 6.83 12.96
N LYS A 107 3.05 7.46 13.00
CA LYS A 107 4.14 7.03 13.89
C LYS A 107 3.84 7.20 15.38
N PHE A 108 2.96 8.13 15.73
CA PHE A 108 2.60 8.42 17.12
C PHE A 108 1.38 7.63 17.60
N LEU A 109 0.64 6.99 16.67
CA LEU A 109 -0.50 6.16 17.04
C LEU A 109 -0.04 4.76 17.43
N SER A 110 -0.61 4.22 18.52
CA SER A 110 -0.41 2.82 18.86
C SER A 110 -1.12 1.92 17.84
N GLU A 111 -0.60 0.70 17.64
CA GLU A 111 -1.17 -0.25 16.68
C GLU A 111 -2.66 -0.51 16.93
N GLN A 112 -3.10 -0.51 18.18
CA GLN A 112 -4.51 -0.73 18.55
C GLN A 112 -5.45 0.31 17.91
N TYR A 113 -5.08 1.60 17.94
CA TYR A 113 -5.86 2.66 17.30
C TYR A 113 -5.86 2.53 15.78
N LEU A 114 -4.73 2.10 15.21
CA LEU A 114 -4.62 1.91 13.76
C LEU A 114 -5.53 0.76 13.27
N TYR A 115 -5.63 -0.34 14.03
CA TYR A 115 -6.57 -1.42 13.74
C TYR A 115 -8.02 -0.97 13.84
N LEU A 116 -8.38 -0.19 14.87
CA LEU A 116 -9.74 0.33 15.04
C LEU A 116 -10.13 1.26 13.89
N ILE A 117 -9.26 2.19 13.52
CA ILE A 117 -9.50 3.12 12.41
C ILE A 117 -9.64 2.35 11.10
N LEU A 118 -8.75 1.39 10.84
CA LEU A 118 -8.82 0.56 9.64
C LEU A 118 -10.12 -0.24 9.59
N GLY A 119 -10.50 -0.88 10.71
CA GLY A 119 -11.75 -1.63 10.79
C GLY A 119 -12.97 -0.76 10.51
N PHE A 120 -13.01 0.45 11.09
CA PHE A 120 -14.13 1.38 10.88
C PHE A 120 -14.24 1.89 9.44
N ILE A 121 -13.10 2.14 8.77
CA ILE A 121 -13.09 2.60 7.36
C ILE A 121 -13.41 1.46 6.38
N SER A 122 -13.16 0.20 6.79
CA SER A 122 -13.36 -0.97 5.91
C SER A 122 -14.80 -1.52 5.92
N ILE A 123 -15.67 -1.02 6.80
CA ILE A 123 -17.10 -1.35 6.86
C ILE A 123 -17.90 -0.45 5.92
#